data_019fdc8409c7d5069cfdb11926af0717
#
_entry.id   019fdc8409c7d5069cfdb11926af0717
#
_cell.length_a   1.000
_cell.length_b   1.000
_cell.length_c   1.000
_cell.angle_alpha   90.00
_cell.angle_beta   90.00
_cell.angle_gamma   90.00
#
_symmetry.space_group_name_H-M   'P 1'
#
loop_
_entity.id
_entity.type
_entity.pdbx_description
1 polymer ?
#
loop_
_entity_poly.entity_id
_entity_poly.type
_entity_poly.pdbx_seq_one_letter_code
_entity_poly.pdbx_strand_id
1 'polypeptide(L)' 'SNGGFYLRLQTDTPTFKVCFDGNGFEGELTPDAASIVATLFAINELLFAGANHLDDAFYKLREYALQHAEARQIMSAID' A
#
# COMPACT_ATOMS: atom_id res chain seq x y z
N SER A 1 0.87 15.99 0.22
CA SER A 1 0.83 15.01 -0.83
C SER A 1 -0.61 14.63 -1.16
N ASN A 2 -0.80 14.12 -2.35
CA ASN A 2 -2.15 13.86 -2.84
C ASN A 2 -2.77 12.59 -2.27
N GLY A 3 -2.00 11.70 -1.74
CA GLY A 3 -2.50 10.44 -1.20
C GLY A 3 -2.56 10.37 0.31
N GLY A 4 -2.52 11.52 0.99
CA GLY A 4 -2.26 11.53 2.40
C GLY A 4 -0.77 11.30 2.61
N PHE A 5 -0.38 10.49 3.57
CA PHE A 5 1.03 10.18 3.71
C PHE A 5 1.25 8.70 3.95
N TYR A 6 2.46 8.26 3.63
CA TYR A 6 2.90 6.90 3.88
C TYR A 6 4.41 6.92 4.07
N LEU A 7 4.91 5.90 4.77
CA LEU A 7 6.35 5.79 5.00
C LEU A 7 7.00 5.17 3.78
N ARG A 8 7.90 5.91 3.15
CA ARG A 8 8.61 5.44 1.98
C ARG A 8 9.88 4.71 2.41
N LEU A 9 10.10 3.54 1.84
CA LEU A 9 11.30 2.78 2.11
C LEU A 9 12.52 3.47 1.50
N GLN A 10 13.59 3.56 2.30
CA GLN A 10 14.84 4.15 1.88
C GLN A 10 15.79 3.01 1.52
N THR A 11 15.85 2.67 0.24
CA THR A 11 16.70 1.58 -0.21
C THR A 11 17.16 1.84 -1.64
N ASP A 12 18.34 1.31 -1.98
CA ASP A 12 18.88 1.39 -3.32
C ASP A 12 18.35 0.30 -4.23
N THR A 13 17.64 -0.67 -3.68
CA THR A 13 17.06 -1.76 -4.46
C THR A 13 15.93 -1.21 -5.33
N PRO A 14 16.00 -1.35 -6.68
CA PRO A 14 14.97 -0.78 -7.55
C PRO A 14 13.61 -1.46 -7.39
N THR A 15 13.59 -2.77 -7.17
CA THR A 15 12.37 -3.52 -6.86
C THR A 15 12.71 -4.66 -5.93
N PHE A 16 11.70 -5.20 -5.26
CA PHE A 16 11.89 -6.44 -4.52
C PHE A 16 10.64 -7.29 -4.60
N LYS A 17 10.84 -8.59 -4.46
CA LYS A 17 9.78 -9.56 -4.54
C LYS A 17 8.97 -9.55 -3.25
N VAL A 18 7.66 -9.54 -3.40
CA VAL A 18 6.74 -9.47 -2.27
C VAL A 18 5.73 -10.60 -2.40
N CYS A 19 5.48 -11.29 -1.29
CA CYS A 19 4.47 -12.34 -1.21
C CYS A 19 3.54 -12.03 -0.05
N PHE A 20 2.24 -12.10 -0.31
CA PHE A 20 1.23 -11.94 0.74
C PHE A 20 0.40 -13.22 0.80
N ASP A 21 0.61 -14.00 1.84
CA ASP A 21 -0.07 -15.30 2.00
C ASP A 21 -1.58 -15.17 2.07
N GLY A 22 -2.07 -14.07 2.65
CA GLY A 22 -3.48 -13.90 2.87
C GLY A 22 -4.32 -13.81 1.60
N ASN A 23 -3.76 -13.24 0.53
CA ASN A 23 -4.50 -13.10 -0.74
C ASN A 23 -3.79 -13.74 -1.93
N GLY A 24 -2.69 -14.43 -1.66
CA GLY A 24 -1.96 -15.13 -2.71
C GLY A 24 -1.15 -14.24 -3.65
N PHE A 25 -1.00 -12.96 -3.33
CA PHE A 25 -0.22 -12.07 -4.19
C PHE A 25 1.25 -12.44 -4.16
N GLU A 26 1.85 -12.49 -5.35
CA GLU A 26 3.28 -12.66 -5.51
C GLU A 26 3.72 -11.82 -6.69
N GLY A 27 4.68 -10.92 -6.49
CA GLY A 27 5.15 -10.05 -7.54
C GLY A 27 6.26 -9.13 -7.09
N GLU A 28 6.75 -8.31 -8.00
CA GLU A 28 7.79 -7.34 -7.71
C GLU A 28 7.20 -5.94 -7.61
N LEU A 29 7.67 -5.18 -6.62
CA LEU A 29 7.24 -3.81 -6.39
C LEU A 29 8.47 -2.94 -6.15
N THR A 30 8.38 -1.68 -6.60
CA THR A 30 9.40 -0.69 -6.20
C THR A 30 9.22 -0.40 -4.71
N PRO A 31 10.25 0.16 -4.05
CA PRO A 31 10.12 0.56 -2.64
C PRO A 31 8.94 1.48 -2.40
N ASP A 32 8.66 2.39 -3.32
CA ASP A 32 7.52 3.30 -3.20
C ASP A 32 6.19 2.54 -3.19
N ALA A 33 5.98 1.67 -4.17
CA ALA A 33 4.75 0.87 -4.25
C ALA A 33 4.61 -0.06 -3.07
N ALA A 34 5.69 -0.71 -2.65
CA ALA A 34 5.68 -1.60 -1.49
C ALA A 34 5.31 -0.84 -0.21
N SER A 35 5.80 0.39 -0.08
CA SER A 35 5.47 1.25 1.07
C SER A 35 3.98 1.60 1.09
N ILE A 36 3.40 1.88 -0.06
CA ILE A 36 1.97 2.17 -0.18
C ILE A 36 1.16 0.94 0.25
N VAL A 37 1.52 -0.23 -0.24
CA VAL A 37 0.82 -1.47 0.12
C VAL A 37 0.91 -1.73 1.62
N ALA A 38 2.11 -1.63 2.18
CA ALA A 38 2.30 -1.85 3.62
C ALA A 38 1.49 -0.86 4.46
N THR A 39 1.44 0.40 4.04
CA THR A 39 0.68 1.42 4.75
C THR A 39 -0.82 1.14 4.67
N LEU A 40 -1.33 0.75 3.50
CA LEU A 40 -2.74 0.41 3.35
C LEU A 40 -3.13 -0.78 4.23
N PHE A 41 -2.27 -1.81 4.32
CA PHE A 41 -2.52 -2.94 5.22
C PHE A 41 -2.53 -2.49 6.68
N ALA A 42 -1.58 -1.64 7.07
CA ALA A 42 -1.51 -1.15 8.45
C ALA A 42 -2.75 -0.35 8.82
N ILE A 43 -3.19 0.54 7.94
CA ILE A 43 -4.39 1.33 8.18
C ILE A 43 -5.61 0.42 8.27
N ASN A 44 -5.71 -0.56 7.39
CA ASN A 44 -6.83 -1.50 7.39
C ASN A 44 -6.93 -2.27 8.71
N GLU A 45 -5.79 -2.71 9.25
CA GLU A 45 -5.75 -3.38 10.55
C GLU A 45 -6.25 -2.45 11.66
N LEU A 46 -5.85 -1.19 11.62
CA LEU A 46 -6.29 -0.22 12.61
C LEU A 46 -7.78 0.08 12.50
N LEU A 47 -8.32 0.11 11.28
CA LEU A 47 -9.75 0.31 11.07
C LEU A 47 -10.54 -0.86 11.65
N PHE A 48 -10.07 -2.09 11.47
CA PHE A 48 -10.72 -3.26 12.08
C PHE A 48 -10.67 -3.19 13.61
N ALA A 49 -9.64 -2.54 14.16
CA ALA A 49 -9.53 -2.36 15.60
C ALA A 49 -10.33 -1.18 16.12
N GLY A 50 -11.05 -0.46 15.25
CA GLY A 50 -11.96 0.61 15.65
C GLY A 50 -11.43 2.02 15.47
N ALA A 51 -10.28 2.19 14.83
CA ALA A 51 -9.71 3.53 14.60
C ALA A 51 -10.38 4.22 13.41
N ASN A 52 -11.67 4.51 13.53
CA ASN A 52 -12.50 5.01 12.43
C ASN A 52 -12.03 6.33 11.84
N HIS A 53 -11.27 7.10 12.60
CA HIS A 53 -10.72 8.36 12.10
C HIS A 53 -9.73 8.17 10.95
N LEU A 54 -9.31 6.93 10.68
CA LEU A 54 -8.37 6.64 9.60
C LEU A 54 -9.07 6.33 8.26
N ASP A 55 -10.40 6.31 8.22
CA ASP A 55 -11.14 6.05 6.98
C ASP A 55 -10.70 6.96 5.85
N ASP A 56 -10.64 8.25 6.14
CA ASP A 56 -10.27 9.26 5.15
C ASP A 56 -8.87 9.03 4.61
N ALA A 57 -7.94 8.74 5.52
CA ALA A 57 -6.56 8.46 5.13
C ALA A 57 -6.48 7.23 4.25
N PHE A 58 -7.24 6.19 4.55
CA PHE A 58 -7.27 4.98 3.76
C PHE A 58 -7.74 5.27 2.32
N TYR A 59 -8.85 5.97 2.18
CA TYR A 59 -9.40 6.25 0.86
C TYR A 59 -8.52 7.19 0.05
N LYS A 60 -7.92 8.18 0.69
CA LYS A 60 -7.00 9.08 0.02
C LYS A 60 -5.76 8.36 -0.51
N LEU A 61 -5.21 7.48 0.29
CA LEU A 61 -4.03 6.72 -0.14
C LEU A 61 -4.41 5.73 -1.25
N ARG A 62 -5.57 5.10 -1.15
CA ARG A 62 -6.06 4.19 -2.18
C ARG A 62 -6.26 4.92 -3.51
N GLU A 63 -6.83 6.12 -3.46
CA GLU A 63 -6.99 6.95 -4.65
C GLU A 63 -5.64 7.29 -5.28
N TYR A 64 -4.68 7.65 -4.44
CA TYR A 64 -3.33 7.92 -4.90
C TYR A 64 -2.73 6.70 -5.57
N ALA A 65 -2.92 5.53 -4.97
CA ALA A 65 -2.39 4.27 -5.49
C ALA A 65 -2.97 3.94 -6.86
N LEU A 66 -4.23 4.27 -7.12
CA LEU A 66 -4.86 4.02 -8.40
C LEU A 66 -4.21 4.81 -9.54
N GLN A 67 -3.53 5.90 -9.22
CA GLN A 67 -2.84 6.74 -10.20
C GLN A 67 -1.34 6.43 -10.29
N HIS A 68 -0.87 5.50 -9.48
CA HIS A 68 0.54 5.12 -9.46
C HIS A 68 0.90 4.32 -10.72
N ALA A 69 2.15 4.42 -11.15
CA ALA A 69 2.64 3.64 -12.28
C ALA A 69 2.48 2.12 -12.06
N GLU A 70 2.50 1.69 -10.81
CA GLU A 70 2.33 0.29 -10.44
C GLU A 70 0.94 0.00 -9.87
N ALA A 71 -0.06 0.75 -10.27
CA ALA A 71 -1.43 0.62 -9.72
C ALA A 71 -1.95 -0.80 -9.80
N ARG A 72 -1.74 -1.49 -10.91
CA ARG A 72 -2.23 -2.86 -11.07
C ARG A 72 -1.65 -3.79 -10.02
N GLN A 73 -0.34 -3.70 -9.82
CA GLN A 73 0.36 -4.53 -8.85
C GLN A 73 -0.06 -4.19 -7.42
N ILE A 74 -0.20 -2.90 -7.13
CA ILE A 74 -0.65 -2.44 -5.81
C ILE A 74 -2.05 -2.97 -5.51
N MET A 75 -2.98 -2.81 -6.45
CA MET A 75 -4.35 -3.27 -6.27
C MET A 75 -4.42 -4.78 -6.11
N SER A 76 -3.63 -5.53 -6.88
CA SER A 76 -3.57 -6.98 -6.74
C SER A 76 -3.06 -7.39 -5.36
N ALA A 77 -2.11 -6.64 -4.81
CA ALA A 77 -1.54 -6.96 -3.50
C ALA A 77 -2.54 -6.75 -2.37
N ILE A 78 -3.42 -5.74 -2.47
CA ILE A 78 -4.34 -5.40 -1.39
C ILE A 78 -5.72 -6.04 -1.53
N ASP A 79 -6.03 -6.63 -2.67
CA ASP A 79 -7.30 -7.35 -2.86
C ASP A 79 -7.23 -8.78 -2.22
#